data_90835f54a4308c32e62bfcd1645e5485
#
_entry.id   90835f54a4308c32e62bfcd1645e5485
#
_cell.length_a   1.000
_cell.length_b   1.000
_cell.length_c   1.000
_cell.angle_alpha   90.00
_cell.angle_beta   90.00
_cell.angle_gamma   90.00
#
_symmetry.space_group_name_H-M   'P 1'
#
loop_
_entity.id
_entity.type
_entity.pdbx_description
1 polymer ?
#
loop_
_entity_poly.entity_id
_entity_poly.type
_entity_poly.pdbx_seq_one_letter_code
_entity_poly.pdbx_strand_id
1 'polypeptide(L)'
;LKQLNEAGLDLHLHTVGERASRVALDAVEEVRKELGENFHVRVTCAHLEVQDDADLPRFAKLGVFANYTPWWHASDPGHLAPLLGEERARKQFRCKTVWDSGASVAWSSDNIVFGDFTSWNPYLGMEIGMTRQATEKTRIPEYGRTAAVFPPENERMGIEEMLLGYTINGAKQLGIEGVKGSIAVGKDADFLVFDNDLLTAEHEGFSYNLPRDVYI
;
A
#
# COMPACT_ATOMS: atom_id res chain seq x y z
N LEU A 1 20.23 3.14 10.96
CA LEU A 1 19.40 4.23 10.43
C LEU A 1 20.18 5.57 10.42
N LYS A 2 20.97 5.91 11.48
CA LYS A 2 21.78 7.14 11.52
C LYS A 2 22.75 7.27 10.34
N GLN A 3 23.50 6.21 10.03
CA GLN A 3 24.43 6.19 8.90
C GLN A 3 23.72 6.41 7.56
N LEU A 4 22.50 5.88 7.40
CA LEU A 4 21.71 6.14 6.19
C LEU A 4 21.28 7.61 6.13
N ASN A 5 20.89 8.19 7.26
CA ASN A 5 20.55 9.60 7.35
C ASN A 5 21.74 10.49 7.00
N GLU A 6 22.94 10.20 7.51
CA GLU A 6 24.18 10.91 7.17
C GLU A 6 24.53 10.81 5.68
N ALA A 7 24.24 9.65 5.08
CA ALA A 7 24.48 9.41 3.65
C ALA A 7 23.36 9.94 2.75
N GLY A 8 22.24 10.43 3.30
CA GLY A 8 21.07 10.88 2.54
C GLY A 8 20.36 9.75 1.79
N LEU A 9 20.43 8.52 2.31
CA LEU A 9 19.85 7.34 1.70
C LEU A 9 18.53 6.97 2.38
N ASP A 10 17.45 6.94 1.60
CA ASP A 10 16.14 6.46 2.05
C ASP A 10 16.17 4.96 2.32
N LEU A 11 15.28 4.49 3.18
CA LEU A 11 15.22 3.10 3.61
C LEU A 11 13.86 2.48 3.28
N HIS A 12 13.87 1.37 2.55
CA HIS A 12 12.70 0.55 2.26
C HIS A 12 12.86 -0.82 2.91
N LEU A 13 11.99 -1.15 3.84
CA LEU A 13 12.06 -2.35 4.67
C LEU A 13 10.96 -3.33 4.33
N HIS A 14 11.31 -4.58 4.11
CA HIS A 14 10.36 -5.70 4.05
C HIS A 14 9.88 -6.03 5.47
N THR A 15 8.59 -5.78 5.78
CA THR A 15 8.00 -5.92 7.12
C THR A 15 6.69 -6.68 7.08
N VAL A 16 6.74 -8.02 7.02
CA VAL A 16 5.55 -8.87 6.95
C VAL A 16 4.88 -9.03 8.32
N GLY A 17 5.64 -9.42 9.35
CA GLY A 17 5.12 -9.66 10.68
C GLY A 17 5.18 -8.43 11.59
N GLU A 18 4.32 -8.40 12.63
CA GLU A 18 4.19 -7.28 13.56
C GLU A 18 5.51 -6.91 14.27
N ARG A 19 6.37 -7.89 14.55
CA ARG A 19 7.66 -7.60 15.18
C ARG A 19 8.60 -6.83 14.23
N ALA A 20 8.56 -7.11 12.94
CA ALA A 20 9.38 -6.39 11.96
C ALA A 20 8.96 -4.92 11.88
N SER A 21 7.65 -4.65 11.80
CA SER A 21 7.10 -3.30 11.84
C SER A 21 7.43 -2.58 13.14
N ARG A 22 7.27 -3.25 14.30
CA ARG A 22 7.59 -2.72 15.61
C ARG A 22 9.05 -2.27 15.69
N VAL A 23 9.99 -3.12 15.32
CA VAL A 23 11.43 -2.82 15.38
C VAL A 23 11.79 -1.65 14.45
N ALA A 24 11.18 -1.59 13.25
CA ALA A 24 11.39 -0.48 12.34
C ALA A 24 10.88 0.85 12.94
N LEU A 25 9.66 0.86 13.48
CA LEU A 25 9.07 2.05 14.11
C LEU A 25 9.84 2.49 15.36
N ASP A 26 10.29 1.56 16.19
CA ASP A 26 11.12 1.84 17.37
C ASP A 26 12.44 2.50 16.99
N ALA A 27 13.10 1.98 15.95
CA ALA A 27 14.35 2.55 15.43
C ALA A 27 14.15 3.96 14.87
N VAL A 28 13.04 4.23 14.16
CA VAL A 28 12.72 5.58 13.70
C VAL A 28 12.42 6.50 14.86
N GLU A 29 11.65 6.07 15.84
CA GLU A 29 11.30 6.87 17.01
C GLU A 29 12.54 7.25 17.82
N GLU A 30 13.47 6.31 18.00
CA GLU A 30 14.74 6.55 18.71
C GLU A 30 15.60 7.60 17.98
N VAL A 31 15.79 7.40 16.68
CA VAL A 31 16.65 8.31 15.89
C VAL A 31 16.01 9.68 15.74
N ARG A 32 14.68 9.80 15.62
CA ARG A 32 13.99 11.09 15.64
C ARG A 32 14.13 11.82 16.97
N LYS A 33 14.11 11.10 18.11
CA LYS A 33 14.36 11.71 19.43
C LYS A 33 15.77 12.28 19.53
N GLU A 34 16.75 11.62 18.92
CA GLU A 34 18.15 12.04 18.96
C GLU A 34 18.47 13.16 17.96
N LEU A 35 18.02 13.02 16.72
CA LEU A 35 18.38 13.94 15.63
C LEU A 35 17.39 15.10 15.45
N GLY A 36 16.16 14.97 15.94
CA GLY A 36 15.10 15.97 15.75
C GLY A 36 14.88 16.29 14.27
N GLU A 37 14.96 17.57 13.92
CA GLU A 37 14.78 18.07 12.55
C GLU A 37 15.90 17.66 11.58
N ASN A 38 17.03 17.19 12.09
CA ASN A 38 18.13 16.67 11.26
C ASN A 38 17.86 15.24 10.75
N PHE A 39 16.76 14.61 11.16
CA PHE A 39 16.32 13.35 10.56
C PHE A 39 15.47 13.64 9.31
N HIS A 40 16.04 13.41 8.13
CA HIS A 40 15.46 13.84 6.85
C HIS A 40 15.23 12.72 5.84
N VAL A 41 15.72 11.49 6.09
CA VAL A 41 15.51 10.37 5.17
C VAL A 41 14.11 9.79 5.31
N ARG A 42 13.59 9.27 4.19
CA ARG A 42 12.30 8.58 4.15
C ARG A 42 12.49 7.15 4.60
N VAL A 43 11.59 6.68 5.44
CA VAL A 43 11.53 5.28 5.84
C VAL A 43 10.20 4.71 5.38
N THR A 44 10.25 3.62 4.65
CA THR A 44 9.10 2.86 4.18
C THR A 44 9.10 1.47 4.80
N CYS A 45 7.98 1.08 5.36
CA CYS A 45 7.67 -0.30 5.71
C CYS A 45 6.76 -0.91 4.65
N ALA A 46 7.20 -2.01 4.03
CA ALA A 46 6.49 -2.66 2.94
C ALA A 46 5.80 -3.96 3.40
N HIS A 47 4.73 -4.29 2.69
CA HIS A 47 3.83 -5.44 2.85
C HIS A 47 2.88 -5.30 4.04
N LEU A 48 3.38 -5.20 5.28
CA LEU A 48 2.58 -4.92 6.47
C LEU A 48 1.40 -5.90 6.61
N GLU A 49 1.69 -7.18 6.37
CA GLU A 49 0.66 -8.21 6.34
C GLU A 49 0.00 -8.39 7.70
N VAL A 50 0.80 -8.47 8.76
CA VAL A 50 0.33 -8.57 10.14
C VAL A 50 0.90 -7.44 10.97
N GLN A 51 0.04 -6.70 11.65
CA GLN A 51 0.41 -5.55 12.47
C GLN A 51 -0.26 -5.60 13.85
N ASP A 52 0.45 -5.15 14.87
CA ASP A 52 -0.12 -4.91 16.19
C ASP A 52 -0.92 -3.61 16.18
N ASP A 53 -2.12 -3.63 16.77
CA ASP A 53 -3.01 -2.46 16.83
C ASP A 53 -2.33 -1.23 17.45
N ALA A 54 -1.40 -1.43 18.41
CA ALA A 54 -0.66 -0.35 19.05
C ALA A 54 0.33 0.36 18.09
N ASP A 55 0.73 -0.29 17.00
CA ASP A 55 1.69 0.27 16.04
C ASP A 55 1.02 1.05 14.91
N LEU A 56 -0.26 0.80 14.62
CA LEU A 56 -0.95 1.42 13.48
C LEU A 56 -0.88 2.97 13.50
N PRO A 57 -1.16 3.68 14.61
CA PRO A 57 -1.07 5.14 14.64
C PRO A 57 0.36 5.68 14.62
N ARG A 58 1.36 4.83 14.85
CA ARG A 58 2.76 5.25 14.89
C ARG A 58 3.29 5.62 13.50
N PHE A 59 2.73 5.05 12.42
CA PHE A 59 3.11 5.40 11.06
C PHE A 59 2.91 6.90 10.80
N ALA A 60 1.73 7.43 11.13
CA ALA A 60 1.45 8.86 11.02
C ALA A 60 2.34 9.70 11.95
N LYS A 61 2.40 9.31 13.24
CA LYS A 61 3.18 10.03 14.26
C LYS A 61 4.66 10.17 13.90
N LEU A 62 5.23 9.12 13.30
CA LEU A 62 6.64 9.04 12.97
C LEU A 62 6.95 9.43 11.50
N GLY A 63 5.95 9.71 10.69
CA GLY A 63 6.12 10.01 9.27
C GLY A 63 6.76 8.87 8.48
N VAL A 64 6.44 7.62 8.86
CA VAL A 64 6.87 6.41 8.16
C VAL A 64 5.85 6.09 7.08
N PHE A 65 6.32 5.83 5.87
CA PHE A 65 5.47 5.40 4.78
C PHE A 65 5.03 3.94 4.99
N ALA A 66 3.74 3.69 4.82
CA ALA A 66 3.17 2.35 4.78
C ALA A 66 2.93 1.95 3.33
N ASN A 67 3.67 0.96 2.83
CA ASN A 67 3.51 0.46 1.47
C ASN A 67 2.86 -0.90 1.50
N TYR A 68 1.66 -1.00 0.93
CA TYR A 68 0.92 -2.26 0.85
C TYR A 68 0.89 -2.78 -0.58
N THR A 69 0.61 -4.06 -0.70
CA THR A 69 0.45 -4.78 -1.96
C THR A 69 -1.00 -5.23 -2.09
N PRO A 70 -1.90 -4.41 -2.70
CA PRO A 70 -3.34 -4.72 -2.72
C PRO A 70 -3.67 -6.07 -3.35
N TRP A 71 -2.85 -6.55 -4.28
CA TRP A 71 -2.93 -7.89 -4.84
C TRP A 71 -3.05 -8.99 -3.77
N TRP A 72 -2.39 -8.81 -2.62
CA TRP A 72 -2.40 -9.79 -1.54
C TRP A 72 -3.67 -9.73 -0.68
N HIS A 73 -4.44 -8.63 -0.75
CA HIS A 73 -5.64 -8.42 0.06
C HIS A 73 -6.83 -9.29 -0.34
N ALA A 74 -6.65 -10.25 -1.21
CA ALA A 74 -7.66 -11.24 -1.62
C ALA A 74 -7.17 -12.68 -1.45
N SER A 75 -6.27 -12.92 -0.53
CA SER A 75 -5.77 -14.25 -0.17
C SER A 75 -6.68 -14.92 0.86
N ASP A 76 -6.54 -16.24 1.06
CA ASP A 76 -7.25 -16.94 2.14
C ASP A 76 -6.66 -16.57 3.52
N PRO A 77 -7.44 -15.95 4.42
CA PRO A 77 -6.96 -15.68 5.77
C PRO A 77 -6.61 -16.95 6.55
N GLY A 78 -7.22 -18.08 6.20
CA GLY A 78 -6.92 -19.40 6.78
C GLY A 78 -5.49 -19.88 6.52
N HIS A 79 -4.81 -19.32 5.51
CA HIS A 79 -3.43 -19.66 5.20
C HIS A 79 -2.48 -19.42 6.39
N LEU A 80 -2.66 -18.33 7.11
CA LEU A 80 -1.83 -17.98 8.27
C LEU A 80 -2.44 -18.42 9.61
N ALA A 81 -3.67 -18.90 9.65
CA ALA A 81 -4.32 -19.30 10.90
C ALA A 81 -3.54 -20.38 11.69
N PRO A 82 -2.88 -21.38 11.07
CA PRO A 82 -2.06 -22.35 11.79
C PRO A 82 -0.84 -21.72 12.51
N LEU A 83 -0.34 -20.58 12.01
CA LEU A 83 0.82 -19.90 12.55
C LEU A 83 0.45 -18.79 13.54
N LEU A 84 -0.63 -18.07 13.27
CA LEU A 84 -1.01 -16.85 13.99
C LEU A 84 -2.20 -17.06 14.96
N GLY A 85 -2.95 -18.14 14.79
CA GLY A 85 -4.29 -18.30 15.35
C GLY A 85 -5.35 -17.53 14.54
N GLU A 86 -6.60 -17.97 14.64
CA GLU A 86 -7.74 -17.47 13.85
C GLU A 86 -7.95 -15.95 14.00
N GLU A 87 -7.86 -15.43 15.20
CA GLU A 87 -8.12 -14.02 15.47
C GLU A 87 -7.13 -13.11 14.74
N ARG A 88 -5.82 -13.38 14.85
CA ARG A 88 -4.78 -12.56 14.22
C ARG A 88 -4.76 -12.75 12.70
N ALA A 89 -4.98 -13.97 12.22
CA ALA A 89 -5.07 -14.25 10.79
C ALA A 89 -6.20 -13.48 10.09
N ARG A 90 -7.26 -13.12 10.83
CA ARG A 90 -8.37 -12.30 10.31
C ARG A 90 -8.15 -10.79 10.42
N LYS A 91 -6.99 -10.34 10.92
CA LYS A 91 -6.65 -8.91 11.06
C LYS A 91 -5.46 -8.52 10.18
N GLN A 92 -5.39 -9.07 8.97
CA GLN A 92 -4.30 -8.78 8.03
C GLN A 92 -4.59 -7.52 7.20
N PHE A 93 -3.52 -6.88 6.73
CA PHE A 93 -3.57 -5.73 5.83
C PHE A 93 -4.47 -4.60 6.33
N ARG A 94 -4.08 -3.99 7.46
CA ARG A 94 -4.82 -2.92 8.14
C ARG A 94 -4.61 -1.55 7.47
N CYS A 95 -4.68 -1.52 6.13
CA CYS A 95 -4.32 -0.37 5.31
C CYS A 95 -5.26 0.83 5.52
N LYS A 96 -6.58 0.60 5.67
CA LYS A 96 -7.55 1.67 5.93
C LYS A 96 -7.35 2.28 7.31
N THR A 97 -7.14 1.47 8.33
CA THR A 97 -6.85 1.95 9.69
C THR A 97 -5.56 2.80 9.71
N VAL A 98 -4.52 2.38 9.00
CA VAL A 98 -3.27 3.16 8.89
C VAL A 98 -3.50 4.46 8.12
N TRP A 99 -4.25 4.42 7.01
CA TRP A 99 -4.64 5.62 6.26
C TRP A 99 -5.41 6.62 7.14
N ASP A 100 -6.44 6.14 7.85
CA ASP A 100 -7.29 6.97 8.70
C ASP A 100 -6.53 7.59 9.89
N SER A 101 -5.39 7.02 10.28
CA SER A 101 -4.49 7.64 11.25
C SER A 101 -3.76 8.88 10.71
N GLY A 102 -3.85 9.17 9.41
CA GLY A 102 -3.15 10.24 8.72
C GLY A 102 -1.77 9.86 8.18
N ALA A 103 -1.43 8.57 8.16
CA ALA A 103 -0.18 8.09 7.57
C ALA A 103 -0.19 8.18 6.05
N SER A 104 0.97 8.36 5.45
CA SER A 104 1.14 8.25 4.00
C SER A 104 1.16 6.78 3.59
N VAL A 105 0.09 6.34 2.94
CA VAL A 105 -0.04 4.99 2.40
C VAL A 105 0.19 5.02 0.90
N ALA A 106 1.04 4.13 0.39
CA ALA A 106 1.30 3.93 -1.03
C ALA A 106 1.06 2.46 -1.41
N TRP A 107 0.84 2.22 -2.68
CA TRP A 107 0.54 0.91 -3.22
C TRP A 107 1.65 0.44 -4.16
N SER A 108 1.91 -0.86 -4.14
CA SER A 108 2.86 -1.53 -5.03
C SER A 108 2.35 -2.89 -5.49
N SER A 109 3.00 -3.46 -6.50
CA SER A 109 2.63 -4.79 -7.00
C SER A 109 3.39 -5.93 -6.34
N ASP A 110 4.58 -5.65 -5.82
CA ASP A 110 5.54 -6.67 -5.38
C ASP A 110 5.70 -7.81 -6.41
N ASN A 111 5.67 -7.45 -7.69
CA ASN A 111 5.77 -8.46 -8.74
C ASN A 111 7.22 -8.88 -8.92
N ILE A 112 7.50 -10.12 -8.53
CA ILE A 112 8.80 -10.78 -8.66
C ILE A 112 8.76 -11.99 -9.60
N VAL A 113 7.59 -12.31 -10.17
CA VAL A 113 7.40 -13.49 -11.03
C VAL A 113 7.41 -13.09 -12.49
N PHE A 114 8.41 -13.54 -13.25
CA PHE A 114 8.44 -13.39 -14.69
C PHE A 114 7.24 -14.10 -15.32
N GLY A 115 6.45 -13.37 -16.11
CA GLY A 115 5.28 -13.90 -16.81
C GLY A 115 3.93 -13.70 -16.13
N ASP A 116 3.90 -13.25 -14.87
CA ASP A 116 2.68 -12.77 -14.24
C ASP A 116 2.52 -11.25 -14.48
N PHE A 117 1.85 -10.89 -15.56
CA PHE A 117 1.58 -9.49 -15.90
C PHE A 117 0.31 -8.96 -15.24
N THR A 118 -0.46 -9.80 -14.55
CA THR A 118 -1.72 -9.39 -13.93
C THR A 118 -1.49 -8.55 -12.68
N SER A 119 -0.53 -8.91 -11.84
CA SER A 119 -0.20 -8.18 -10.61
C SER A 119 0.40 -6.79 -10.88
N TRP A 120 0.91 -6.52 -12.10
CA TRP A 120 1.41 -5.20 -12.49
C TRP A 120 0.31 -4.19 -12.80
N ASN A 121 -0.91 -4.68 -13.04
CA ASN A 121 -2.02 -3.81 -13.38
C ASN A 121 -2.52 -3.06 -12.14
N PRO A 122 -2.30 -1.73 -12.02
CA PRO A 122 -2.73 -0.95 -10.85
C PRO A 122 -4.26 -0.94 -10.70
N TYR A 123 -5.03 -1.01 -11.77
CA TYR A 123 -6.49 -1.04 -11.72
C TYR A 123 -7.00 -2.33 -11.06
N LEU A 124 -6.30 -3.43 -11.26
CA LEU A 124 -6.58 -4.68 -10.58
C LEU A 124 -6.26 -4.58 -9.08
N GLY A 125 -5.14 -3.96 -8.73
CA GLY A 125 -4.80 -3.65 -7.35
C GLY A 125 -5.85 -2.73 -6.70
N MET A 126 -6.35 -1.72 -7.42
CA MET A 126 -7.42 -0.83 -6.95
C MET A 126 -8.72 -1.61 -6.70
N GLU A 127 -9.16 -2.44 -7.66
CA GLU A 127 -10.36 -3.28 -7.49
C GLU A 127 -10.26 -4.15 -6.23
N ILE A 128 -9.12 -4.85 -6.05
CA ILE A 128 -8.91 -5.70 -4.86
C ILE A 128 -8.83 -4.85 -3.59
N GLY A 129 -8.17 -3.70 -3.61
CA GLY A 129 -8.10 -2.80 -2.45
C GLY A 129 -9.47 -2.30 -2.00
N MET A 130 -10.38 -2.03 -2.95
CA MET A 130 -11.73 -1.56 -2.69
C MET A 130 -12.71 -2.68 -2.31
N THR A 131 -12.55 -3.88 -2.86
CA THR A 131 -13.48 -5.00 -2.62
C THR A 131 -12.99 -5.98 -1.55
N ARG A 132 -11.66 -6.11 -1.37
CA ARG A 132 -10.99 -7.17 -0.60
C ARG A 132 -11.41 -8.58 -1.06
N GLN A 133 -11.61 -8.71 -2.37
CA GLN A 133 -12.02 -9.96 -3.01
C GLN A 133 -11.08 -10.25 -4.18
N ALA A 134 -10.88 -11.53 -4.49
CA ALA A 134 -10.25 -11.90 -5.74
C ALA A 134 -11.20 -11.54 -6.89
N THR A 135 -10.69 -10.81 -7.87
CA THR A 135 -11.43 -10.48 -9.09
C THR A 135 -11.66 -11.73 -9.92
N GLU A 136 -12.56 -11.68 -10.91
CA GLU A 136 -12.79 -12.80 -11.80
C GLU A 136 -11.48 -13.32 -12.44
N LYS A 137 -10.58 -12.40 -12.83
CA LYS A 137 -9.27 -12.73 -13.42
C LYS A 137 -8.29 -13.39 -12.46
N THR A 138 -8.49 -13.24 -11.15
CA THR A 138 -7.52 -13.63 -10.13
C THR A 138 -8.02 -14.69 -9.18
N ARG A 139 -9.23 -15.22 -9.40
CA ARG A 139 -9.80 -16.32 -8.60
C ARG A 139 -9.03 -17.59 -8.87
N ILE A 140 -8.38 -18.09 -7.85
CA ILE A 140 -7.65 -19.36 -7.85
C ILE A 140 -8.05 -20.09 -6.57
N PRO A 141 -9.15 -20.86 -6.57
CA PRO A 141 -9.70 -21.50 -5.36
C PRO A 141 -8.69 -22.40 -4.66
N GLU A 142 -7.81 -23.06 -5.41
CA GLU A 142 -6.75 -23.92 -4.88
C GLU A 142 -5.75 -23.18 -3.99
N TYR A 143 -5.64 -21.85 -4.16
CA TYR A 143 -4.82 -20.97 -3.35
C TYR A 143 -5.65 -20.06 -2.43
N GLY A 144 -6.90 -20.43 -2.16
CA GLY A 144 -7.80 -19.65 -1.31
C GLY A 144 -8.27 -18.32 -1.90
N ARG A 145 -7.99 -18.04 -3.18
CA ARG A 145 -8.39 -16.81 -3.86
C ARG A 145 -9.79 -16.98 -4.43
N THR A 146 -10.78 -16.60 -3.63
CA THR A 146 -12.21 -16.73 -3.97
C THR A 146 -12.90 -15.37 -4.06
N ALA A 147 -14.18 -15.38 -4.37
CA ALA A 147 -15.03 -14.19 -4.29
C ALA A 147 -15.43 -13.80 -2.85
N ALA A 148 -14.98 -14.55 -1.84
CA ALA A 148 -15.22 -14.18 -0.45
C ALA A 148 -14.43 -12.92 -0.09
N VAL A 149 -15.05 -12.05 0.71
CA VAL A 149 -14.38 -10.85 1.21
C VAL A 149 -13.31 -11.23 2.22
N PHE A 150 -12.10 -10.78 2.01
CA PHE A 150 -11.01 -10.97 2.96
C PHE A 150 -11.20 -10.07 4.20
N PRO A 151 -11.24 -10.63 5.42
CA PRO A 151 -11.44 -9.83 6.62
C PRO A 151 -10.19 -8.99 6.99
N PRO A 152 -10.39 -7.87 7.74
CA PRO A 152 -11.68 -7.29 8.10
C PRO A 152 -12.27 -6.46 6.95
N GLU A 153 -13.58 -6.50 6.78
CA GLU A 153 -14.26 -5.77 5.70
C GLU A 153 -14.11 -4.25 5.78
N ASN A 154 -13.99 -3.70 7.00
CA ASN A 154 -13.79 -2.28 7.24
C ASN A 154 -12.41 -1.77 6.81
N GLU A 155 -11.52 -2.63 6.35
CA GLU A 155 -10.25 -2.27 5.73
C GLU A 155 -10.33 -2.09 4.20
N ARG A 156 -11.53 -2.07 3.63
CA ARG A 156 -11.76 -1.67 2.24
C ARG A 156 -11.38 -0.20 2.07
N MET A 157 -10.67 0.07 1.00
CA MET A 157 -10.27 1.44 0.62
C MET A 157 -11.33 2.10 -0.26
N GLY A 158 -11.38 3.43 -0.24
CA GLY A 158 -12.14 4.19 -1.21
C GLY A 158 -11.36 4.41 -2.50
N ILE A 159 -12.07 4.76 -3.59
CA ILE A 159 -11.45 5.01 -4.90
C ILE A 159 -10.43 6.15 -4.85
N GLU A 160 -10.73 7.24 -4.16
CA GLU A 160 -9.81 8.38 -4.02
C GLU A 160 -8.53 7.98 -3.29
N GLU A 161 -8.65 7.17 -2.23
CA GLU A 161 -7.53 6.67 -1.43
C GLU A 161 -6.62 5.76 -2.29
N MET A 162 -7.24 4.91 -3.13
CA MET A 162 -6.50 4.08 -4.06
C MET A 162 -5.76 4.92 -5.10
N LEU A 163 -6.43 5.89 -5.71
CA LEU A 163 -5.82 6.81 -6.68
C LEU A 163 -4.67 7.61 -6.07
N LEU A 164 -4.86 8.19 -4.89
CA LEU A 164 -3.83 8.96 -4.20
C LEU A 164 -2.61 8.11 -3.83
N GLY A 165 -2.82 6.86 -3.40
CA GLY A 165 -1.75 5.95 -3.05
C GLY A 165 -0.91 5.50 -4.24
N TYR A 166 -1.53 5.30 -5.42
CA TYR A 166 -0.84 4.97 -6.66
C TYR A 166 -0.21 6.19 -7.37
N THR A 167 -0.51 7.40 -6.94
CA THR A 167 -0.01 8.62 -7.58
C THR A 167 0.84 9.46 -6.62
N ILE A 168 0.25 10.46 -5.97
CA ILE A 168 1.00 11.45 -5.17
C ILE A 168 1.68 10.83 -3.95
N ASN A 169 1.09 9.84 -3.29
CA ASN A 169 1.73 9.21 -2.13
C ASN A 169 2.90 8.32 -2.55
N GLY A 170 2.78 7.62 -3.69
CA GLY A 170 3.91 6.92 -4.29
C GLY A 170 5.05 7.87 -4.66
N ALA A 171 4.73 9.02 -5.27
CA ALA A 171 5.72 10.05 -5.57
C ALA A 171 6.41 10.60 -4.30
N LYS A 172 5.65 10.86 -3.23
CA LYS A 172 6.21 11.28 -1.93
C LYS A 172 7.13 10.22 -1.32
N GLN A 173 6.73 8.95 -1.39
CA GLN A 173 7.55 7.85 -0.92
C GLN A 173 8.91 7.80 -1.63
N LEU A 174 8.91 8.08 -2.94
CA LEU A 174 10.12 8.10 -3.78
C LEU A 174 10.87 9.45 -3.75
N GLY A 175 10.32 10.50 -3.13
CA GLY A 175 10.90 11.84 -3.07
C GLY A 175 10.88 12.59 -4.39
N ILE A 176 9.93 12.27 -5.26
CA ILE A 176 9.76 12.89 -6.59
C ILE A 176 8.45 13.68 -6.70
N GLU A 177 7.77 13.92 -5.59
CA GLU A 177 6.48 14.63 -5.55
C GLU A 177 6.59 16.08 -6.06
N GLY A 178 7.77 16.64 -6.10
CA GLY A 178 8.03 17.97 -6.70
C GLY A 178 7.88 17.98 -8.22
N VAL A 179 8.03 16.83 -8.87
CA VAL A 179 8.01 16.71 -10.34
C VAL A 179 6.93 15.75 -10.85
N LYS A 180 6.44 14.82 -10.05
CA LYS A 180 5.46 13.79 -10.44
C LYS A 180 4.33 13.59 -9.42
N GLY A 181 3.36 12.76 -9.76
CA GLY A 181 2.31 12.28 -8.88
C GLY A 181 1.06 13.18 -8.78
N SER A 182 1.04 14.35 -9.41
CA SER A 182 -0.15 15.19 -9.52
C SER A 182 -0.05 16.14 -10.69
N ILE A 183 -1.19 16.56 -11.22
CA ILE A 183 -1.26 17.57 -12.27
C ILE A 183 -1.14 18.94 -11.61
N ALA A 184 0.01 19.61 -11.79
CA ALA A 184 0.29 20.94 -11.27
C ALA A 184 1.32 21.67 -12.14
N VAL A 185 1.28 23.01 -12.12
CA VAL A 185 2.22 23.83 -12.86
C VAL A 185 3.66 23.54 -12.40
N GLY A 186 4.54 23.27 -13.34
CA GLY A 186 5.95 22.97 -13.08
C GLY A 186 6.28 21.50 -12.86
N LYS A 187 5.28 20.61 -12.90
CA LYS A 187 5.49 19.16 -12.91
C LYS A 187 5.47 18.60 -14.32
N ASP A 188 5.98 17.39 -14.47
CA ASP A 188 5.89 16.63 -15.70
C ASP A 188 4.43 16.40 -16.08
N ALA A 189 4.13 16.43 -17.36
CA ALA A 189 2.77 16.28 -17.89
C ALA A 189 2.38 14.80 -18.07
N ASP A 190 2.68 13.97 -17.08
CA ASP A 190 2.29 12.56 -17.06
C ASP A 190 0.83 12.44 -16.62
N PHE A 191 -0.05 12.02 -17.53
CA PHE A 191 -1.47 11.85 -17.21
C PHE A 191 -2.14 10.79 -18.10
N LEU A 192 -3.26 10.29 -17.58
CA LEU A 192 -4.10 9.30 -18.24
C LEU A 192 -5.47 9.90 -18.52
N VAL A 193 -6.03 9.61 -19.69
CA VAL A 193 -7.37 10.03 -20.08
C VAL A 193 -8.28 8.81 -20.14
N PHE A 194 -9.41 8.89 -19.43
CA PHE A 194 -10.43 7.85 -19.41
C PHE A 194 -11.73 8.36 -20.04
N ASP A 195 -12.50 7.46 -20.63
CA ASP A 195 -13.82 7.79 -21.16
C ASP A 195 -14.89 7.83 -20.06
N ASN A 196 -14.62 7.18 -18.93
CA ASN A 196 -15.51 7.11 -17.77
C ASN A 196 -14.95 7.94 -16.61
N ASP A 197 -15.84 8.47 -15.77
CA ASP A 197 -15.46 9.05 -14.49
C ASP A 197 -15.10 7.93 -13.51
N LEU A 198 -13.82 7.78 -13.22
CA LEU A 198 -13.33 6.75 -12.30
C LEU A 198 -13.85 6.93 -10.87
N LEU A 199 -14.14 8.17 -10.45
CA LEU A 199 -14.60 8.43 -9.08
C LEU A 199 -16.02 7.92 -8.82
N THR A 200 -16.79 7.68 -9.88
CA THR A 200 -18.15 7.14 -9.81
C THR A 200 -18.25 5.69 -10.32
N ALA A 201 -17.13 5.10 -10.71
CA ALA A 201 -17.09 3.74 -11.22
C ALA A 201 -17.42 2.71 -10.13
N GLU A 202 -18.09 1.62 -10.51
CA GLU A 202 -18.33 0.49 -9.62
C GLU A 202 -17.00 -0.15 -9.21
N HIS A 203 -16.91 -0.60 -7.96
CA HIS A 203 -15.69 -1.22 -7.44
C HIS A 203 -15.45 -2.61 -8.05
N GLU A 204 -16.50 -3.40 -8.23
CA GLU A 204 -16.44 -4.67 -8.93
C GLU A 204 -16.25 -4.43 -10.43
N GLY A 205 -15.26 -5.08 -11.02
CA GLY A 205 -14.93 -4.87 -12.43
C GLY A 205 -14.15 -3.58 -12.70
N PHE A 206 -13.70 -2.86 -11.67
CA PHE A 206 -12.90 -1.64 -11.83
C PHE A 206 -11.67 -1.85 -12.71
N SER A 207 -11.07 -3.02 -12.66
CA SER A 207 -9.89 -3.39 -13.47
C SER A 207 -10.12 -3.43 -14.98
N TYR A 208 -11.36 -3.29 -15.43
CA TYR A 208 -11.70 -3.16 -16.85
C TYR A 208 -11.67 -1.69 -17.34
N ASN A 209 -11.58 -0.70 -16.44
CA ASN A 209 -11.45 0.70 -16.82
C ASN A 209 -9.98 0.98 -17.22
N LEU A 210 -9.67 0.83 -18.49
CA LEU A 210 -8.35 1.14 -19.02
C LEU A 210 -8.32 2.58 -19.56
N PRO A 211 -7.18 3.28 -19.49
CA PRO A 211 -7.06 4.60 -20.08
C PRO A 211 -7.21 4.51 -21.60
N ARG A 212 -7.91 5.50 -22.18
CA ARG A 212 -7.98 5.67 -23.63
C ARG A 212 -6.65 6.20 -24.16
N ASP A 213 -6.08 7.19 -23.49
CA ASP A 213 -4.82 7.83 -23.89
C ASP A 213 -3.86 7.90 -22.70
N VAL A 214 -2.57 7.78 -22.98
CA VAL A 214 -1.46 7.85 -22.01
C VAL A 214 -0.48 8.90 -22.50
N TYR A 215 -0.18 9.88 -21.67
CA TYR A 215 0.80 10.91 -21.92
C TYR A 215 1.92 10.81 -20.88
N ILE A 216 3.18 10.78 -21.36
CA ILE A 216 4.40 10.62 -20.53
C ILE A 216 5.47 11.61 -21.00
#